data_9abfaa7c60578b4f27f70786090a91bb
#
_entry.id   9abfaa7c60578b4f27f70786090a91bb
#
_cell.length_a   1.000
_cell.length_b   1.000
_cell.length_c   1.000
_cell.angle_alpha   90.00
_cell.angle_beta   90.00
_cell.angle_gamma   90.00
#
_symmetry.space_group_name_H-M   'P 1'
#
loop_
_entity.id
_entity.type
_entity.pdbx_description
1 polymer ?
#
loop_
_entity_poly.entity_id
_entity_poly.type
_entity_poly.pdbx_seq_one_letter_code
_entity_poly.pdbx_strand_id
1 'polypeptide(L)'
;MIRRLASVAGAVILVFAGALLAVVWRDVLIDPVTATVVVGLVLTSLLWITGSLADSVSIGRGAVPWNVFVGAGNVVLSVAVVLLTVRSAIDTGTESAWLIAAAMLAAGTSLSWQGVQIAVDSRHVDLEATPSSGRVLAVALLVAGAFGVGLLAGTVV
;
A
#
# COMPACT_ATOMS: atom_id res chain seq x y z
N MET A 1 9.82 -14.08 -7.21
CA MET A 1 10.41 -12.82 -6.70
C MET A 1 9.37 -11.95 -6.00
N ILE A 2 8.21 -11.72 -6.58
CA ILE A 2 7.09 -10.92 -6.00
C ILE A 2 6.75 -11.38 -4.57
N ARG A 3 6.64 -12.66 -4.32
CA ARG A 3 6.32 -13.22 -2.99
C ARG A 3 7.35 -12.82 -1.91
N ARG A 4 8.65 -12.87 -2.21
CA ARG A 4 9.70 -12.45 -1.24
C ARG A 4 9.64 -10.94 -0.97
N LEU A 5 9.36 -10.14 -1.99
CA LEU A 5 9.16 -8.70 -1.82
C LEU A 5 7.92 -8.41 -0.99
N ALA A 6 6.82 -9.14 -1.21
CA ALA A 6 5.58 -8.99 -0.44
C ALA A 6 5.80 -9.29 1.05
N SER A 7 6.60 -10.33 1.41
CA SER A 7 6.87 -10.62 2.83
C SER A 7 7.68 -9.52 3.49
N VAL A 8 8.74 -9.05 2.83
CA VAL A 8 9.58 -7.97 3.36
C VAL A 8 8.78 -6.67 3.50
N ALA A 9 8.05 -6.29 2.45
CA ALA A 9 7.20 -5.10 2.47
C ALA A 9 6.10 -5.23 3.53
N GLY A 10 5.45 -6.39 3.64
CA GLY A 10 4.47 -6.66 4.69
C GLY A 10 5.05 -6.51 6.10
N ALA A 11 6.24 -7.05 6.34
CA ALA A 11 6.91 -6.90 7.64
C ALA A 11 7.25 -5.43 7.95
N VAL A 12 7.76 -4.69 6.96
CA VAL A 12 8.08 -3.25 7.11
C VAL A 12 6.81 -2.45 7.42
N ILE A 13 5.71 -2.68 6.68
CA ILE A 13 4.44 -1.98 6.95
C ILE A 13 3.89 -2.38 8.32
N LEU A 14 4.04 -3.63 8.75
CA LEU A 14 3.58 -4.05 10.08
C LEU A 14 4.33 -3.32 11.20
N VAL A 15 5.66 -3.21 11.09
CA VAL A 15 6.48 -2.45 12.03
C VAL A 15 6.09 -0.98 12.03
N PHE A 16 5.88 -0.40 10.84
CA PHE A 16 5.42 0.98 10.69
C PHE A 16 4.03 1.20 11.30
N ALA A 17 3.08 0.29 11.05
CA ALA A 17 1.74 0.36 11.64
C ALA A 17 1.78 0.24 13.18
N GLY A 18 2.65 -0.61 13.72
CA GLY A 18 2.88 -0.72 15.16
C GLY A 18 3.47 0.56 15.77
N ALA A 19 4.47 1.15 15.11
CA ALA A 19 5.06 2.43 15.53
C ALA A 19 4.03 3.57 15.44
N LEU A 20 3.26 3.63 14.35
CA LEU A 20 2.19 4.60 14.19
C LEU A 20 1.14 4.45 15.30
N LEU A 21 0.69 3.23 15.56
CA LEU A 21 -0.28 2.95 16.63
C LEU A 21 0.25 3.40 18.00
N ALA A 22 1.53 3.22 18.29
CA ALA A 22 2.13 3.67 19.54
C ALA A 22 2.09 5.21 19.71
N VAL A 23 2.15 5.95 18.59
CA VAL A 23 2.08 7.42 18.59
C VAL A 23 0.64 7.92 18.63
N VAL A 24 -0.24 7.34 17.80
CA VAL A 24 -1.62 7.84 17.61
C VAL A 24 -2.68 6.99 18.31
N TRP A 25 -2.32 6.22 19.34
CA TRP A 25 -3.23 5.27 19.98
C TRP A 25 -4.52 5.90 20.52
N ARG A 26 -4.43 7.15 20.99
CA ARG A 26 -5.61 7.90 21.48
C ARG A 26 -6.53 8.28 20.32
N ASP A 27 -5.96 8.74 19.22
CA ASP A 27 -6.71 9.18 18.05
C ASP A 27 -7.41 7.99 17.37
N VAL A 28 -6.78 6.81 17.37
CA VAL A 28 -7.40 5.55 16.89
C VAL A 28 -8.69 5.22 17.66
N LEU A 29 -8.77 5.57 18.95
CA LEU A 29 -9.97 5.29 19.77
C LEU A 29 -11.12 6.27 19.51
N ILE A 30 -10.85 7.46 19.00
CA ILE A 30 -11.85 8.54 18.86
C ILE A 30 -12.11 8.95 17.40
N ASP A 31 -11.14 8.76 16.52
CA ASP A 31 -11.28 9.10 15.08
C ASP A 31 -11.40 7.85 14.22
N PRO A 32 -12.58 7.59 13.61
CA PRO A 32 -12.81 6.41 12.80
C PRO A 32 -11.95 6.37 11.53
N VAL A 33 -11.51 7.51 11.00
CA VAL A 33 -10.62 7.54 9.81
C VAL A 33 -9.24 7.05 10.19
N THR A 34 -8.66 7.56 11.28
CA THR A 34 -7.37 7.10 11.79
C THR A 34 -7.42 5.61 12.14
N ALA A 35 -8.49 5.15 12.80
CA ALA A 35 -8.70 3.72 13.08
C ALA A 35 -8.72 2.89 11.80
N THR A 36 -9.47 3.32 10.78
CA THR A 36 -9.57 2.62 9.49
C THR A 36 -8.23 2.54 8.78
N VAL A 37 -7.43 3.61 8.79
CA VAL A 37 -6.10 3.62 8.20
C VAL A 37 -5.16 2.63 8.91
N VAL A 38 -5.11 2.66 10.24
CA VAL A 38 -4.24 1.74 11.01
C VAL A 38 -4.66 0.29 10.80
N VAL A 39 -5.96 -0.01 10.86
CA VAL A 39 -6.49 -1.35 10.58
C VAL A 39 -6.17 -1.76 9.15
N GLY A 40 -6.32 -0.87 8.17
CA GLY A 40 -5.97 -1.11 6.78
C GLY A 40 -4.49 -1.46 6.59
N LEU A 41 -3.57 -0.75 7.26
CA LEU A 41 -2.13 -1.05 7.22
C LEU A 41 -1.82 -2.42 7.83
N VAL A 42 -2.40 -2.74 8.97
CA VAL A 42 -2.24 -4.06 9.61
C VAL A 42 -2.79 -5.16 8.72
N LEU A 43 -3.98 -4.98 8.17
CA LEU A 43 -4.61 -5.96 7.27
C LEU A 43 -3.78 -6.16 5.99
N THR A 44 -3.30 -5.08 5.37
CA THR A 44 -2.38 -5.16 4.21
C THR A 44 -1.15 -6.00 4.55
N SER A 45 -0.53 -5.74 5.69
CA SER A 45 0.67 -6.46 6.15
C SER A 45 0.38 -7.95 6.31
N LEU A 46 -0.71 -8.30 6.98
CA LEU A 46 -1.11 -9.69 7.20
C LEU A 46 -1.42 -10.40 5.87
N LEU A 47 -2.12 -9.73 4.94
CA LEU A 47 -2.43 -10.27 3.63
C LEU A 47 -1.15 -10.54 2.82
N TRP A 48 -0.20 -9.62 2.81
CA TRP A 48 1.05 -9.78 2.08
C TRP A 48 1.94 -10.86 2.70
N ILE A 49 2.05 -10.92 4.02
CA ILE A 49 2.80 -11.96 4.72
C ILE A 49 2.16 -13.33 4.45
N THR A 50 0.84 -13.46 4.60
CA THR A 50 0.13 -14.71 4.34
C THR A 50 0.32 -15.17 2.89
N GLY A 51 0.11 -14.30 1.91
CA GLY A 51 0.31 -14.61 0.50
C GLY A 51 1.77 -14.93 0.13
N SER A 52 2.74 -14.48 0.93
CA SER A 52 4.15 -14.80 0.70
C SER A 52 4.57 -16.15 1.29
N LEU A 53 3.96 -16.56 2.40
CA LEU A 53 4.34 -17.77 3.14
C LEU A 53 3.57 -19.02 2.68
N ALA A 54 2.33 -18.87 2.24
CA ALA A 54 1.47 -19.98 1.83
C ALA A 54 1.19 -19.94 0.33
N ASP A 55 1.19 -21.10 -0.35
CA ASP A 55 0.78 -21.22 -1.75
C ASP A 55 -0.73 -21.06 -1.90
N SER A 56 -1.46 -21.56 -0.92
CA SER A 56 -2.90 -21.38 -0.76
C SER A 56 -3.29 -21.53 0.70
N VAL A 57 -4.39 -20.88 1.07
CA VAL A 57 -4.99 -21.00 2.41
C VAL A 57 -6.37 -21.60 2.27
N SER A 58 -6.63 -22.70 2.98
CA SER A 58 -7.95 -23.33 3.00
C SER A 58 -8.92 -22.50 3.83
N ILE A 59 -9.99 -22.01 3.21
CA ILE A 59 -11.04 -21.26 3.88
C ILE A 59 -12.36 -22.00 3.65
N GLY A 60 -12.87 -22.66 4.68
CA GLY A 60 -14.06 -23.50 4.58
C GLY A 60 -13.83 -24.67 3.61
N ARG A 61 -14.60 -24.73 2.51
CA ARG A 61 -14.52 -25.78 1.48
C ARG A 61 -13.67 -25.38 0.26
N GLY A 62 -13.08 -24.18 0.23
CA GLY A 62 -12.28 -23.68 -0.87
C GLY A 62 -10.84 -23.40 -0.45
N ALA A 63 -9.94 -23.37 -1.45
CA ALA A 63 -8.57 -22.91 -1.27
C ALA A 63 -8.41 -21.55 -1.97
N VAL A 64 -7.93 -20.56 -1.24
CA VAL A 64 -7.64 -19.21 -1.77
C VAL A 64 -6.16 -19.17 -2.12
N PRO A 65 -5.78 -18.94 -3.38
CA PRO A 65 -4.39 -18.90 -3.81
C PRO A 65 -3.68 -17.62 -3.31
N TRP A 66 -2.36 -17.68 -3.23
CA TRP A 66 -1.51 -16.61 -2.69
C TRP A 66 -1.68 -15.25 -3.38
N ASN A 67 -1.91 -15.26 -4.70
CA ASN A 67 -2.08 -14.03 -5.51
C ASN A 67 -3.30 -13.21 -5.07
N VAL A 68 -4.37 -13.88 -4.60
CA VAL A 68 -5.55 -13.18 -4.06
C VAL A 68 -5.19 -12.40 -2.79
N PHE A 69 -4.37 -12.96 -1.91
CA PHE A 69 -3.92 -12.25 -0.71
C PHE A 69 -3.06 -11.03 -1.05
N VAL A 70 -2.10 -11.19 -1.95
CA VAL A 70 -1.24 -10.08 -2.39
C VAL A 70 -2.05 -9.00 -3.10
N GLY A 71 -2.94 -9.39 -4.00
CA GLY A 71 -3.80 -8.48 -4.73
C GLY A 71 -4.77 -7.72 -3.80
N ALA A 72 -5.41 -8.42 -2.88
CA ALA A 72 -6.29 -7.81 -1.88
C ALA A 72 -5.52 -6.82 -0.98
N GLY A 73 -4.29 -7.15 -0.58
CA GLY A 73 -3.41 -6.27 0.17
C GLY A 73 -3.14 -4.95 -0.57
N ASN A 74 -2.89 -5.01 -1.88
CA ASN A 74 -2.71 -3.80 -2.70
C ASN A 74 -3.96 -2.91 -2.72
N VAL A 75 -5.14 -3.51 -2.80
CA VAL A 75 -6.41 -2.77 -2.77
C VAL A 75 -6.61 -2.10 -1.41
N VAL A 76 -6.40 -2.85 -0.32
CA VAL A 76 -6.55 -2.31 1.04
C VAL A 76 -5.55 -1.18 1.30
N LEU A 77 -4.28 -1.35 0.89
CA LEU A 77 -3.25 -0.32 1.02
C LEU A 77 -3.64 0.96 0.28
N SER A 78 -4.12 0.81 -0.95
CA SER A 78 -4.54 1.93 -1.78
C SER A 78 -5.66 2.74 -1.10
N VAL A 79 -6.68 2.06 -0.55
CA VAL A 79 -7.77 2.71 0.18
C VAL A 79 -7.25 3.44 1.42
N ALA A 80 -6.36 2.80 2.20
CA ALA A 80 -5.79 3.42 3.40
C ALA A 80 -4.99 4.70 3.08
N VAL A 81 -4.16 4.66 2.02
CA VAL A 81 -3.36 5.82 1.59
C VAL A 81 -4.25 6.96 1.08
N VAL A 82 -5.26 6.64 0.26
CA VAL A 82 -6.21 7.66 -0.24
C VAL A 82 -7.00 8.30 0.91
N LEU A 83 -7.50 7.50 1.85
CA LEU A 83 -8.22 8.03 3.02
C LEU A 83 -7.34 8.98 3.83
N LEU A 84 -6.09 8.60 4.10
CA LEU A 84 -5.14 9.41 4.84
C LEU A 84 -4.89 10.75 4.16
N THR A 85 -4.66 10.75 2.85
CA THR A 85 -4.33 11.98 2.09
C THR A 85 -5.54 12.88 1.92
N VAL A 86 -6.74 12.32 1.68
CA VAL A 86 -7.98 13.11 1.62
C VAL A 86 -8.27 13.73 2.99
N ARG A 87 -8.10 12.98 4.09
CA ARG A 87 -8.26 13.52 5.43
C ARG A 87 -7.30 14.68 5.68
N SER A 88 -6.02 14.51 5.36
CA SER A 88 -5.02 15.56 5.49
C SER A 88 -5.39 16.82 4.68
N ALA A 89 -5.93 16.65 3.46
CA ALA A 89 -6.36 17.77 2.63
C ALA A 89 -7.57 18.51 3.24
N ILE A 90 -8.52 17.78 3.84
CA ILE A 90 -9.65 18.37 4.55
C ILE A 90 -9.18 19.16 5.77
N ASP A 91 -8.29 18.58 6.58
CA ASP A 91 -7.83 19.16 7.84
C ASP A 91 -6.98 20.42 7.62
N THR A 92 -6.14 20.43 6.58
CA THR A 92 -5.27 21.58 6.26
C THR A 92 -5.94 22.64 5.40
N GLY A 93 -6.89 22.24 4.53
CA GLY A 93 -7.60 23.12 3.62
C GLY A 93 -6.74 23.79 2.54
N THR A 94 -5.44 23.42 2.44
CA THR A 94 -4.50 24.06 1.49
C THR A 94 -4.64 23.48 0.08
N GLU A 95 -4.40 24.31 -0.93
CA GLU A 95 -4.44 23.88 -2.33
C GLU A 95 -3.41 22.78 -2.61
N SER A 96 -2.21 22.90 -2.04
CA SER A 96 -1.17 21.88 -2.17
C SER A 96 -1.58 20.52 -1.61
N ALA A 97 -2.30 20.49 -0.48
CA ALA A 97 -2.80 19.24 0.10
C ALA A 97 -3.85 18.57 -0.79
N TRP A 98 -4.73 19.35 -1.43
CA TRP A 98 -5.69 18.83 -2.40
C TRP A 98 -5.03 18.30 -3.67
N LEU A 99 -3.97 18.94 -4.16
CA LEU A 99 -3.18 18.43 -5.29
C LEU A 99 -2.51 17.08 -4.94
N ILE A 100 -1.95 16.96 -3.73
CA ILE A 100 -1.38 15.71 -3.24
C ILE A 100 -2.47 14.63 -3.13
N ALA A 101 -3.64 14.95 -2.57
CA ALA A 101 -4.74 14.00 -2.46
C ALA A 101 -5.22 13.52 -3.84
N ALA A 102 -5.32 14.41 -4.83
CA ALA A 102 -5.67 14.06 -6.20
C ALA A 102 -4.62 13.12 -6.84
N ALA A 103 -3.33 13.43 -6.66
CA ALA A 103 -2.24 12.58 -7.14
C ALA A 103 -2.27 11.18 -6.48
N MET A 104 -2.52 11.13 -5.16
CA MET A 104 -2.63 9.89 -4.42
C MET A 104 -3.90 9.09 -4.77
N LEU A 105 -4.98 9.76 -5.13
CA LEU A 105 -6.19 9.10 -5.66
C LEU A 105 -5.88 8.40 -7.00
N ALA A 106 -5.18 9.07 -7.90
CA ALA A 106 -4.76 8.47 -9.18
C ALA A 106 -3.80 7.29 -8.97
N ALA A 107 -2.80 7.44 -8.09
CA ALA A 107 -1.86 6.39 -7.73
C ALA A 107 -2.56 5.21 -7.04
N GLY A 108 -3.48 5.48 -6.12
CA GLY A 108 -4.28 4.47 -5.43
C GLY A 108 -5.19 3.69 -6.39
N THR A 109 -5.82 4.37 -7.34
CA THR A 109 -6.61 3.71 -8.39
C THR A 109 -5.74 2.76 -9.22
N SER A 110 -4.54 3.20 -9.61
CA SER A 110 -3.58 2.35 -10.34
C SER A 110 -3.15 1.15 -9.50
N LEU A 111 -2.83 1.34 -8.22
CA LEU A 111 -2.44 0.27 -7.31
C LEU A 111 -3.58 -0.73 -7.06
N SER A 112 -4.82 -0.23 -6.90
CA SER A 112 -6.01 -1.08 -6.80
C SER A 112 -6.22 -1.92 -8.05
N TRP A 113 -6.08 -1.31 -9.23
CA TRP A 113 -6.20 -2.00 -10.50
C TRP A 113 -5.16 -3.12 -10.64
N GLN A 114 -3.89 -2.83 -10.31
CA GLN A 114 -2.83 -3.84 -10.25
C GLN A 114 -3.17 -4.95 -9.25
N GLY A 115 -3.70 -4.60 -8.08
CA GLY A 115 -4.14 -5.55 -7.07
C GLY A 115 -5.19 -6.51 -7.60
N VAL A 116 -6.20 -6.00 -8.30
CA VAL A 116 -7.22 -6.82 -8.96
C VAL A 116 -6.60 -7.74 -10.02
N GLN A 117 -5.72 -7.21 -10.86
CA GLN A 117 -5.06 -8.02 -11.90
C GLN A 117 -4.22 -9.15 -11.31
N ILE A 118 -3.50 -8.90 -10.20
CA ILE A 118 -2.76 -9.93 -9.47
C ILE A 118 -3.74 -10.97 -8.90
N ALA A 119 -4.83 -10.55 -8.27
CA ALA A 119 -5.79 -11.44 -7.64
C ALA A 119 -6.48 -12.38 -8.63
N VAL A 120 -6.77 -11.91 -9.86
CA VAL A 120 -7.41 -12.72 -10.91
C VAL A 120 -6.43 -13.45 -11.82
N ASP A 121 -5.13 -13.43 -11.49
CA ASP A 121 -4.05 -14.04 -12.30
C ASP A 121 -4.14 -13.63 -13.79
N SER A 122 -4.27 -12.32 -14.00
CA SER A 122 -4.41 -11.74 -15.33
C SER A 122 -3.14 -11.95 -16.14
N ARG A 123 -3.30 -12.39 -17.41
CA ARG A 123 -2.19 -12.50 -18.36
C ARG A 123 -1.42 -11.18 -18.64
N HIS A 124 -1.90 -10.06 -18.12
CA HIS A 124 -1.21 -8.76 -18.17
C HIS A 124 -0.18 -8.59 -17.06
N VAL A 125 -0.19 -9.47 -16.07
CA VAL A 125 0.75 -9.47 -14.94
C VAL A 125 1.46 -10.81 -14.93
N ASP A 126 2.70 -10.84 -15.41
CA ASP A 126 3.55 -12.02 -15.29
C ASP A 126 4.08 -12.11 -13.86
N LEU A 127 3.44 -12.96 -13.06
CA LEU A 127 3.77 -13.17 -11.65
C LEU A 127 5.14 -13.87 -11.44
N GLU A 128 5.64 -14.53 -12.50
CA GLU A 128 6.94 -15.23 -12.49
C GLU A 128 8.07 -14.37 -13.07
N ALA A 129 7.75 -13.30 -13.78
CA ALA A 129 8.76 -12.42 -14.37
C ALA A 129 9.72 -11.87 -13.31
N THR A 130 11.00 -12.05 -13.56
CA THR A 130 12.06 -11.35 -12.84
C THR A 130 12.31 -10.01 -13.52
N PRO A 131 11.98 -8.88 -12.87
CA PRO A 131 12.26 -7.58 -13.48
C PRO A 131 13.76 -7.44 -13.72
N SER A 132 14.14 -6.91 -14.90
CA SER A 132 15.54 -6.62 -15.18
C SER A 132 16.06 -5.59 -14.15
N SER A 133 17.35 -5.71 -13.80
CA SER A 133 18.00 -4.78 -12.86
C SER A 133 17.82 -3.31 -13.28
N GLY A 134 17.78 -3.04 -14.59
CA GLY A 134 17.51 -1.70 -15.12
C GLY A 134 16.11 -1.19 -14.81
N ARG A 135 15.07 -2.05 -14.86
CA ARG A 135 13.69 -1.65 -14.48
C ARG A 135 13.58 -1.39 -12.97
N VAL A 136 14.23 -2.22 -12.16
CA VAL A 136 14.25 -2.01 -10.69
C VAL A 136 14.94 -0.69 -10.36
N LEU A 137 16.08 -0.41 -11.00
CA LEU A 137 16.81 0.85 -10.82
C LEU A 137 15.98 2.05 -11.29
N ALA A 138 15.33 1.96 -12.46
CA ALA A 138 14.47 3.04 -12.97
C ALA A 138 13.31 3.36 -12.02
N VAL A 139 12.65 2.34 -11.45
CA VAL A 139 11.58 2.53 -10.46
C VAL A 139 12.14 3.12 -9.17
N ALA A 140 13.28 2.63 -8.69
CA ALA A 140 13.93 3.17 -7.49
C ALA A 140 14.31 4.66 -7.67
N LEU A 141 14.84 5.04 -8.84
CA LEU A 141 15.18 6.43 -9.16
C LEU A 141 13.94 7.32 -9.28
N LEU A 142 12.84 6.81 -9.87
CA LEU A 142 11.57 7.53 -9.94
C LEU A 142 11.00 7.78 -8.53
N VAL A 143 11.01 6.76 -7.67
CA VAL A 143 10.54 6.88 -6.29
C VAL A 143 11.42 7.86 -5.51
N ALA A 144 12.74 7.72 -5.57
CA ALA A 144 13.68 8.62 -4.92
C ALA A 144 13.53 10.07 -5.43
N GLY A 145 13.34 10.25 -6.74
CA GLY A 145 13.10 11.57 -7.35
C GLY A 145 11.80 12.19 -6.86
N ALA A 146 10.71 11.43 -6.81
CA ALA A 146 9.42 11.89 -6.29
C ALA A 146 9.51 12.30 -4.81
N PHE A 147 10.21 11.51 -3.98
CA PHE A 147 10.49 11.86 -2.58
C PHE A 147 11.36 13.12 -2.47
N GLY A 148 12.41 13.23 -3.28
CA GLY A 148 13.28 14.40 -3.30
C GLY A 148 12.54 15.68 -3.66
N VAL A 149 11.70 15.64 -4.69
CA VAL A 149 10.83 16.77 -5.08
C VAL A 149 9.84 17.11 -3.97
N GLY A 150 9.22 16.12 -3.34
CA GLY A 150 8.29 16.31 -2.22
C GLY A 150 8.97 16.99 -1.01
N LEU A 151 10.18 16.57 -0.65
CA LEU A 151 10.96 17.17 0.42
C LEU A 151 11.35 18.62 0.09
N LEU A 152 11.83 18.90 -1.13
CA LEU A 152 12.18 20.24 -1.56
C LEU A 152 10.96 21.17 -1.58
N ALA A 153 9.81 20.70 -2.07
CA ALA A 153 8.57 21.46 -2.04
C ALA A 153 8.13 21.79 -0.60
N GLY A 154 8.30 20.83 0.33
CA GLY A 154 7.96 21.04 1.74
C GLY A 154 8.91 21.98 2.50
N THR A 155 10.12 22.25 1.98
CA THR A 155 11.08 23.21 2.61
C THR A 155 10.93 24.65 2.09
N VAL A 156 10.15 24.87 1.03
CA VAL A 156 9.95 26.18 0.38
C VAL A 156 8.63 26.83 0.83
N VAL A 157 7.79 26.12 1.55
CA VAL A 157 6.54 26.60 2.15
C VAL A 157 6.74 26.78 3.65
#